data_2b03c1c0e60d9bf06cc1c9337f33ed4d
#
_entry.id   2b03c1c0e60d9bf06cc1c9337f33ed4d
#
_cell.length_a   1.000
_cell.length_b   1.000
_cell.length_c   1.000
_cell.angle_alpha   90.00
_cell.angle_beta   90.00
_cell.angle_gamma   90.00
#
_symmetry.space_group_name_H-M   'P 1'
#
loop_
_entity.id
_entity.type
_entity.pdbx_description
1 polymer ?
#
loop_
_entity_poly.entity_id
_entity_poly.type
_entity_poly.pdbx_seq_one_letter_code
_entity_poly.pdbx_strand_id
1 'polypeptide(L)'
;MKLILDFDGRLLNPSNMLEALSKAGKNTSISISNAQALNIDTLLKATTAAENTKNLSTTFNGAELTANNLQEVINLAGSLTRVSTIAAQAININTLLSAISTAGNSKSFSAEFNGAQLSSDNLLRAVNAAGTNTSISVNTAQAANITALLQTIHAAGNTK
;
A
#
# COMPACT_ATOMS: atom_id res chain seq x y z
N MET A 1 14.50 -1.78 22.19
CA MET A 1 15.08 -1.36 20.89
C MET A 1 14.21 -1.96 19.78
N LYS A 2 13.92 -1.18 18.75
CA LYS A 2 13.20 -1.66 17.55
C LYS A 2 14.20 -1.69 16.39
N LEU A 3 14.27 -2.82 15.69
CA LEU A 3 15.06 -2.97 14.47
C LEU A 3 14.15 -2.82 13.26
N ILE A 4 14.54 -1.99 12.29
CA ILE A 4 13.85 -1.84 11.01
C ILE A 4 14.85 -2.21 9.92
N LEU A 5 14.49 -3.13 9.04
CA LEU A 5 15.27 -3.53 7.89
C LEU A 5 14.50 -3.18 6.62
N ASP A 6 15.09 -2.32 5.80
CA ASP A 6 14.51 -1.90 4.52
C ASP A 6 15.18 -2.64 3.36
N PHE A 7 14.37 -3.27 2.52
CA PHE A 7 14.78 -3.91 1.29
C PHE A 7 14.19 -3.17 0.09
N ASP A 8 15.03 -2.82 -0.87
CA ASP A 8 14.58 -2.27 -2.14
C ASP A 8 14.34 -3.43 -3.13
N GLY A 9 13.12 -3.59 -3.61
CA GLY A 9 12.74 -4.64 -4.54
C GLY A 9 13.51 -4.65 -5.86
N ARG A 10 14.11 -3.52 -6.23
CA ARG A 10 14.96 -3.41 -7.43
C ARG A 10 16.36 -4.01 -7.24
N LEU A 11 16.84 -4.04 -6.00
CA LEU A 11 18.22 -4.43 -5.65
C LEU A 11 18.27 -5.73 -4.85
N LEU A 12 17.14 -6.29 -4.53
CA LEU A 12 16.96 -7.34 -3.55
C LEU A 12 17.49 -8.70 -4.04
N ASN A 13 18.25 -9.37 -3.16
CA ASN A 13 18.37 -10.82 -3.20
C ASN A 13 17.17 -11.43 -2.44
N PRO A 14 16.24 -12.12 -3.13
CA PRO A 14 15.01 -12.64 -2.51
C PRO A 14 15.28 -13.58 -1.34
N SER A 15 16.33 -14.38 -1.40
CA SER A 15 16.69 -15.35 -0.36
C SER A 15 17.06 -14.66 0.95
N ASN A 16 17.84 -13.57 0.89
CA ASN A 16 18.25 -12.81 2.07
C ASN A 16 17.06 -12.17 2.77
N MET A 17 16.13 -11.63 2.02
CA MET A 17 14.90 -11.03 2.57
C MET A 17 14.03 -12.10 3.26
N LEU A 18 13.80 -13.23 2.60
CA LEU A 18 12.99 -14.32 3.16
C LEU A 18 13.65 -14.91 4.41
N GLU A 19 14.97 -15.04 4.42
CA GLU A 19 15.71 -15.47 5.61
C GLU A 19 15.59 -14.44 6.75
N ALA A 20 15.80 -13.16 6.47
CA ALA A 20 15.60 -12.09 7.46
C ALA A 20 14.18 -12.12 8.04
N LEU A 21 13.17 -12.27 7.19
CA LEU A 21 11.77 -12.37 7.62
C LEU A 21 11.54 -13.60 8.49
N SER A 22 12.12 -14.75 8.15
CA SER A 22 12.00 -15.98 8.94
C SER A 22 12.54 -15.83 10.37
N LYS A 23 13.59 -15.02 10.54
CA LYS A 23 14.25 -14.74 11.83
C LYS A 23 13.64 -13.54 12.58
N ALA A 24 12.82 -12.74 11.90
CA ALA A 24 12.21 -11.56 12.51
C ALA A 24 11.34 -11.92 13.71
N GLY A 25 11.57 -11.23 14.83
CA GLY A 25 10.72 -11.29 16.02
C GLY A 25 9.83 -10.05 16.13
N LYS A 26 9.07 -9.97 17.21
CA LYS A 26 8.12 -8.86 17.45
C LYS A 26 8.74 -7.46 17.49
N ASN A 27 10.03 -7.36 17.77
CA ASN A 27 10.77 -6.09 17.78
C ASN A 27 11.48 -5.79 16.45
N THR A 28 11.28 -6.62 15.43
CA THR A 28 11.84 -6.45 14.10
C THR A 28 10.71 -6.13 13.12
N SER A 29 10.90 -5.10 12.31
CA SER A 29 10.02 -4.78 11.19
C SER A 29 10.80 -4.94 9.89
N ILE A 30 10.24 -5.65 8.94
CA ILE A 30 10.76 -5.77 7.57
C ILE A 30 9.95 -4.84 6.69
N SER A 31 10.61 -4.02 5.90
CA SER A 31 9.95 -3.21 4.89
C SER A 31 10.52 -3.51 3.50
N ILE A 32 9.66 -3.51 2.50
CA ILE A 32 9.99 -3.71 1.10
C ILE A 32 9.49 -2.50 0.34
N SER A 33 10.40 -1.70 -0.17
CA SER A 33 10.10 -0.62 -1.13
C SER A 33 10.20 -1.14 -2.57
N ASN A 34 9.62 -0.44 -3.52
CA ASN A 34 9.58 -0.84 -4.94
C ASN A 34 9.14 -2.31 -5.13
N ALA A 35 8.14 -2.73 -4.38
CA ALA A 35 7.67 -4.12 -4.36
C ALA A 35 7.23 -4.63 -5.73
N GLN A 36 6.75 -3.74 -6.62
CA GLN A 36 6.38 -4.07 -8.00
C GLN A 36 7.55 -4.62 -8.84
N ALA A 37 8.79 -4.35 -8.43
CA ALA A 37 9.98 -4.86 -9.12
C ALA A 37 10.31 -6.31 -8.77
N LEU A 38 9.72 -6.84 -7.70
CA LEU A 38 9.89 -8.23 -7.30
C LEU A 38 8.97 -9.15 -8.11
N ASN A 39 9.44 -10.39 -8.32
CA ASN A 39 8.58 -11.44 -8.79
C ASN A 39 7.41 -11.65 -7.82
N ILE A 40 6.21 -11.83 -8.35
CA ILE A 40 5.00 -12.02 -7.54
C ILE A 40 5.13 -13.21 -6.58
N ASP A 41 5.71 -14.32 -7.00
CA ASP A 41 5.90 -15.50 -6.15
C ASP A 41 6.74 -15.18 -4.91
N THR A 42 7.74 -14.31 -5.04
CA THR A 42 8.58 -13.85 -3.92
C THR A 42 7.78 -13.00 -2.96
N LEU A 43 6.97 -12.08 -3.47
CA LEU A 43 6.07 -11.24 -2.65
C LEU A 43 5.05 -12.10 -1.90
N LEU A 44 4.43 -13.06 -2.56
CA LEU A 44 3.45 -13.95 -1.94
C LEU A 44 4.09 -14.83 -0.86
N LYS A 45 5.31 -15.34 -1.11
CA LYS A 45 6.07 -16.09 -0.10
C LYS A 45 6.39 -15.23 1.12
N ALA A 46 6.83 -14.00 0.93
CA ALA A 46 7.10 -13.07 2.03
C ALA A 46 5.83 -12.75 2.82
N THR A 47 4.74 -12.44 2.13
CA THR A 47 3.46 -12.12 2.76
C THR A 47 2.90 -13.31 3.55
N THR A 48 2.97 -14.51 2.98
CA THR A 48 2.57 -15.75 3.66
C THR A 48 3.47 -16.06 4.87
N ALA A 49 4.78 -15.88 4.75
CA ALA A 49 5.71 -16.10 5.86
C ALA A 49 5.52 -15.10 7.01
N ALA A 50 5.04 -13.90 6.72
CA ALA A 50 4.72 -12.89 7.74
C ALA A 50 3.45 -13.27 8.52
N GLU A 51 2.42 -13.75 7.82
CA GLU A 51 1.11 -14.08 8.41
C GLU A 51 0.62 -13.00 9.39
N ASN A 52 0.21 -13.45 10.59
CA ASN A 52 -0.21 -12.56 11.69
C ASN A 52 0.86 -12.40 12.78
N THR A 53 2.09 -12.84 12.53
CA THR A 53 3.15 -12.93 13.54
C THR A 53 4.33 -12.00 13.31
N LYS A 54 4.52 -11.54 12.07
CA LYS A 54 5.66 -10.71 11.67
C LYS A 54 5.20 -9.34 11.19
N ASN A 55 5.94 -8.30 11.56
CA ASN A 55 5.71 -6.96 11.04
C ASN A 55 6.33 -6.84 9.64
N LEU A 56 5.48 -6.87 8.63
CA LEU A 56 5.86 -6.67 7.21
C LEU A 56 5.19 -5.40 6.67
N SER A 57 5.96 -4.58 6.00
CA SER A 57 5.45 -3.43 5.23
C SER A 57 5.88 -3.57 3.77
N THR A 58 4.94 -3.47 2.85
CA THR A 58 5.19 -3.63 1.42
C THR A 58 4.69 -2.40 0.69
N THR A 59 5.58 -1.67 0.02
CA THR A 59 5.26 -0.43 -0.69
C THR A 59 5.47 -0.59 -2.19
N PHE A 60 4.41 -0.34 -2.95
CA PHE A 60 4.39 -0.34 -4.40
C PHE A 60 4.48 1.09 -4.96
N ASN A 61 5.18 1.27 -6.07
CA ASN A 61 5.11 2.49 -6.85
C ASN A 61 4.00 2.36 -7.91
N GLY A 62 2.96 3.17 -7.81
CA GLY A 62 1.82 3.12 -8.71
C GLY A 62 2.13 3.42 -10.17
N ALA A 63 3.21 4.17 -10.44
CA ALA A 63 3.63 4.45 -11.81
C ALA A 63 4.22 3.24 -12.54
N GLU A 64 4.64 2.22 -11.81
CA GLU A 64 5.30 1.02 -12.35
C GLU A 64 4.52 -0.27 -12.02
N LEU A 65 3.34 -0.14 -11.43
CA LEU A 65 2.57 -1.27 -10.92
C LEU A 65 1.94 -2.11 -12.05
N THR A 66 2.09 -3.42 -11.96
CA THR A 66 1.28 -4.38 -12.71
C THR A 66 0.01 -4.73 -11.92
N ALA A 67 -1.14 -4.74 -12.60
CA ALA A 67 -2.46 -4.66 -11.99
C ALA A 67 -2.77 -5.71 -10.91
N ASN A 68 -2.31 -6.95 -11.08
CA ASN A 68 -2.73 -8.05 -10.19
C ASN A 68 -1.87 -8.19 -8.93
N ASN A 69 -0.61 -7.78 -8.96
CA ASN A 69 0.33 -8.01 -7.87
C ASN A 69 -0.11 -7.33 -6.57
N LEU A 70 -0.61 -6.11 -6.66
CA LEU A 70 -1.09 -5.36 -5.50
C LEU A 70 -2.26 -6.08 -4.81
N GLN A 71 -3.27 -6.46 -5.59
CA GLN A 71 -4.47 -7.12 -5.05
C GLN A 71 -4.15 -8.48 -4.43
N GLU A 72 -3.27 -9.27 -5.05
CA GLU A 72 -2.87 -10.57 -4.52
C GLU A 72 -2.14 -10.45 -3.19
N VAL A 73 -1.22 -9.48 -3.06
CA VAL A 73 -0.52 -9.22 -1.79
C VAL A 73 -1.49 -8.74 -0.71
N ILE A 74 -2.42 -7.84 -1.02
CA ILE A 74 -3.44 -7.39 -0.06
C ILE A 74 -4.30 -8.58 0.39
N ASN A 75 -4.70 -9.44 -0.53
CA ASN A 75 -5.55 -10.59 -0.21
C ASN A 75 -4.89 -11.55 0.80
N LEU A 76 -3.57 -11.77 0.69
CA LEU A 76 -2.80 -12.61 1.60
C LEU A 76 -2.31 -11.89 2.87
N ALA A 77 -2.38 -10.58 2.92
CA ALA A 77 -1.87 -9.80 4.04
C ALA A 77 -2.52 -10.20 5.37
N GLY A 78 -1.69 -10.48 6.37
CA GLY A 78 -2.11 -10.73 7.73
C GLY A 78 -2.31 -9.43 8.53
N SER A 79 -2.70 -9.55 9.79
CA SER A 79 -3.02 -8.40 10.65
C SER A 79 -1.83 -7.47 10.94
N LEU A 80 -0.60 -7.97 10.84
CA LEU A 80 0.63 -7.20 11.04
C LEU A 80 1.31 -6.80 9.72
N THR A 81 0.71 -7.15 8.58
CA THR A 81 1.18 -6.76 7.26
C THR A 81 0.51 -5.47 6.83
N ARG A 82 1.29 -4.49 6.42
CA ARG A 82 0.84 -3.22 5.86
C ARG A 82 1.20 -3.18 4.39
N VAL A 83 0.21 -2.91 3.55
CA VAL A 83 0.41 -2.73 2.11
C VAL A 83 0.15 -1.27 1.77
N SER A 84 1.04 -0.66 1.02
CA SER A 84 0.91 0.74 0.62
C SER A 84 1.26 0.95 -0.84
N THR A 85 0.70 2.01 -1.41
CA THR A 85 1.07 2.52 -2.73
C THR A 85 1.46 3.98 -2.63
N ILE A 86 2.57 4.35 -3.25
CA ILE A 86 2.91 5.73 -3.58
C ILE A 86 2.53 6.01 -5.03
N ALA A 87 2.44 7.27 -5.42
CA ALA A 87 2.01 7.68 -6.77
C ALA A 87 0.67 7.01 -7.18
N ALA A 88 -0.28 6.94 -6.27
CA ALA A 88 -1.58 6.28 -6.48
C ALA A 88 -2.37 6.87 -7.66
N GLN A 89 -2.16 8.15 -8.00
CA GLN A 89 -2.76 8.81 -9.17
C GLN A 89 -2.35 8.17 -10.51
N ALA A 90 -1.22 7.47 -10.56
CA ALA A 90 -0.76 6.78 -11.77
C ALA A 90 -1.38 5.38 -11.93
N ILE A 91 -2.01 4.85 -10.90
CA ILE A 91 -2.69 3.56 -10.95
C ILE A 91 -4.01 3.70 -11.72
N ASN A 92 -4.31 2.73 -12.58
CA ASN A 92 -5.65 2.67 -13.15
C ASN A 92 -6.69 2.67 -12.03
N ILE A 93 -7.69 3.55 -12.12
CA ILE A 93 -8.66 3.72 -11.02
C ILE A 93 -9.40 2.43 -10.66
N ASN A 94 -9.74 1.60 -11.64
CA ASN A 94 -10.42 0.33 -11.35
C ASN A 94 -9.51 -0.63 -10.58
N THR A 95 -8.22 -0.65 -10.87
CA THR A 95 -7.21 -1.42 -10.12
C THR A 95 -7.11 -0.92 -8.68
N LEU A 96 -7.06 0.40 -8.48
CA LEU A 96 -7.02 1.00 -7.15
C LEU A 96 -8.29 0.69 -6.35
N LEU A 97 -9.46 0.83 -6.97
CA LEU A 97 -10.74 0.52 -6.31
C LEU A 97 -10.85 -0.97 -5.96
N SER A 98 -10.34 -1.86 -6.81
CA SER A 98 -10.26 -3.29 -6.51
C SER A 98 -9.36 -3.57 -5.32
N ALA A 99 -8.21 -2.91 -5.23
CA ALA A 99 -7.30 -3.01 -4.09
C ALA A 99 -7.97 -2.53 -2.78
N ILE A 100 -8.63 -1.38 -2.82
CA ILE A 100 -9.39 -0.83 -1.68
C ILE A 100 -10.51 -1.79 -1.26
N SER A 101 -11.26 -2.32 -2.20
CA SER A 101 -12.34 -3.28 -1.94
C SER A 101 -11.82 -4.58 -1.34
N THR A 102 -10.67 -5.08 -1.82
CA THR A 102 -10.02 -6.28 -1.27
C THR A 102 -9.54 -6.06 0.15
N ALA A 103 -9.00 -4.87 0.46
CA ALA A 103 -8.61 -4.51 1.81
C ALA A 103 -9.83 -4.44 2.75
N GLY A 104 -10.92 -3.85 2.28
CA GLY A 104 -12.15 -3.71 3.04
C GLY A 104 -11.91 -3.10 4.43
N ASN A 105 -12.48 -3.71 5.46
CA ASN A 105 -12.30 -3.30 6.86
C ASN A 105 -11.32 -4.21 7.63
N SER A 106 -10.69 -5.16 6.97
CA SER A 106 -9.88 -6.20 7.62
C SER A 106 -8.38 -6.11 7.33
N LYS A 107 -7.99 -5.52 6.22
CA LYS A 107 -6.60 -5.43 5.78
C LYS A 107 -6.09 -4.00 5.88
N SER A 108 -4.83 -3.81 6.27
CA SER A 108 -4.20 -2.50 6.32
C SER A 108 -3.69 -2.12 4.93
N PHE A 109 -4.34 -1.14 4.31
CA PHE A 109 -3.94 -0.60 3.02
C PHE A 109 -3.81 0.91 3.07
N SER A 110 -2.82 1.48 2.39
CA SER A 110 -2.71 2.93 2.22
C SER A 110 -2.38 3.32 0.79
N ALA A 111 -2.97 4.42 0.35
CA ALA A 111 -2.74 5.00 -0.97
C ALA A 111 -2.32 6.46 -0.84
N GLU A 112 -1.13 6.80 -1.34
CA GLU A 112 -0.61 8.16 -1.35
C GLU A 112 -0.69 8.73 -2.77
N PHE A 113 -1.39 9.84 -2.89
CA PHE A 113 -1.54 10.62 -4.13
C PHE A 113 -0.60 11.82 -4.15
N ASN A 114 -0.10 12.16 -5.33
CA ASN A 114 0.59 13.44 -5.53
C ASN A 114 -0.41 14.49 -6.05
N GLY A 115 -0.63 15.54 -5.26
CA GLY A 115 -1.59 16.59 -5.58
C GLY A 115 -1.30 17.37 -6.87
N ALA A 116 -0.04 17.42 -7.30
CA ALA A 116 0.35 18.08 -8.55
C ALA A 116 -0.09 17.33 -9.82
N GLN A 117 -0.38 16.04 -9.69
CA GLN A 117 -0.73 15.14 -10.80
C GLN A 117 -2.11 14.50 -10.62
N LEU A 118 -2.83 14.91 -9.62
CA LEU A 118 -4.06 14.27 -9.16
C LEU A 118 -5.24 14.54 -10.10
N SER A 119 -5.96 13.48 -10.46
CA SER A 119 -7.34 13.57 -10.95
C SER A 119 -8.30 13.67 -9.76
N SER A 120 -9.06 14.75 -9.69
CA SER A 120 -10.01 15.03 -8.62
C SER A 120 -11.05 13.92 -8.45
N ASP A 121 -11.53 13.40 -9.57
CA ASP A 121 -12.56 12.37 -9.59
C ASP A 121 -12.03 11.03 -9.05
N ASN A 122 -10.80 10.69 -9.38
CA ASN A 122 -10.17 9.46 -8.89
C ASN A 122 -9.92 9.50 -7.38
N LEU A 123 -9.50 10.64 -6.84
CA LEU A 123 -9.34 10.80 -5.40
C LEU A 123 -10.68 10.63 -4.67
N LEU A 124 -11.72 11.30 -5.15
CA LEU A 124 -13.06 11.24 -4.55
C LEU A 124 -13.62 9.81 -4.59
N ARG A 125 -13.44 9.11 -5.70
CA ARG A 125 -13.85 7.69 -5.83
C ARG A 125 -13.11 6.79 -4.86
N ALA A 126 -11.79 6.97 -4.71
CA ALA A 126 -10.98 6.22 -3.77
C ALA A 126 -11.43 6.45 -2.31
N VAL A 127 -11.69 7.71 -1.92
CA VAL A 127 -12.16 8.05 -0.58
C VAL A 127 -13.55 7.46 -0.31
N ASN A 128 -14.46 7.53 -1.26
CA ASN A 128 -15.80 6.94 -1.10
C ASN A 128 -15.75 5.41 -0.93
N ALA A 129 -14.80 4.74 -1.57
CA ALA A 129 -14.62 3.29 -1.47
C ALA A 129 -13.86 2.84 -0.22
N ALA A 130 -13.14 3.75 0.45
CA ALA A 130 -12.25 3.43 1.56
C ALA A 130 -13.00 2.84 2.75
N GLY A 131 -12.49 1.72 3.28
CA GLY A 131 -12.93 1.12 4.53
C GLY A 131 -12.14 1.66 5.74
N THR A 132 -12.47 1.19 6.93
CA THR A 132 -11.91 1.69 8.21
C THR A 132 -10.40 1.49 8.36
N ASN A 133 -9.82 0.50 7.69
CA ASN A 133 -8.40 0.20 7.72
C ASN A 133 -7.65 0.68 6.44
N THR A 134 -8.33 1.47 5.61
CA THR A 134 -7.72 2.12 4.45
C THR A 134 -7.36 3.55 4.80
N SER A 135 -6.11 3.94 4.54
CA SER A 135 -5.64 5.32 4.69
C SER A 135 -5.37 5.91 3.31
N ILE A 136 -5.91 7.09 3.06
CA ILE A 136 -5.66 7.84 1.84
C ILE A 136 -4.99 9.15 2.21
N SER A 137 -3.86 9.45 1.59
CA SER A 137 -3.11 10.67 1.79
C SER A 137 -2.84 11.39 0.46
N VAL A 138 -2.72 12.71 0.53
CA VAL A 138 -2.33 13.54 -0.60
C VAL A 138 -1.12 14.36 -0.18
N ASN A 139 0.03 14.05 -0.76
CA ASN A 139 1.19 14.91 -0.62
C ASN A 139 1.09 16.08 -1.62
N THR A 140 1.86 17.14 -1.41
CA THR A 140 1.81 18.33 -2.29
C THR A 140 0.36 18.84 -2.50
N ALA A 141 -0.47 18.78 -1.45
CA ALA A 141 -1.90 19.10 -1.53
C ALA A 141 -2.16 20.52 -2.02
N GLN A 142 -1.23 21.46 -1.78
CA GLN A 142 -1.32 22.84 -2.29
C GLN A 142 -1.35 22.94 -3.83
N ALA A 143 -0.88 21.91 -4.53
CA ALA A 143 -0.92 21.86 -5.99
C ALA A 143 -2.23 21.27 -6.54
N ALA A 144 -3.05 20.68 -5.69
CA ALA A 144 -4.35 20.12 -6.08
C ALA A 144 -5.42 21.22 -6.20
N ASN A 145 -6.45 20.95 -6.99
CA ASN A 145 -7.60 21.83 -7.10
C ASN A 145 -8.34 21.92 -5.75
N ILE A 146 -8.52 23.13 -5.22
CA ILE A 146 -9.14 23.34 -3.90
C ILE A 146 -10.57 22.82 -3.84
N THR A 147 -11.37 23.00 -4.89
CA THR A 147 -12.75 22.50 -4.93
C THR A 147 -12.79 20.98 -4.80
N ALA A 148 -11.86 20.28 -5.47
CA ALA A 148 -11.73 18.83 -5.37
C ALA A 148 -11.31 18.38 -3.98
N LEU A 149 -10.38 19.08 -3.35
CA LEU A 149 -9.98 18.78 -1.96
C LEU A 149 -11.15 18.97 -0.99
N LEU A 150 -11.92 20.05 -1.13
CA LEU A 150 -13.09 20.29 -0.27
C LEU A 150 -14.17 19.22 -0.45
N GLN A 151 -14.44 18.78 -1.67
CA GLN A 151 -15.37 17.68 -1.93
C GLN A 151 -14.87 16.37 -1.30
N THR A 152 -13.57 16.10 -1.39
CA THR A 152 -12.95 14.90 -0.79
C THR A 152 -12.99 14.94 0.73
N ILE A 153 -12.72 16.10 1.35
CA ILE A 153 -12.84 16.30 2.80
C ILE A 153 -14.27 16.06 3.25
N HIS A 154 -15.25 16.58 2.52
CA HIS A 154 -16.66 16.35 2.81
C HIS A 154 -17.05 14.88 2.72
N ALA A 155 -16.56 14.17 1.69
CA ALA A 155 -16.81 12.74 1.52
C ALA A 155 -16.14 11.89 2.62
N ALA A 156 -14.95 12.29 3.08
CA ALA A 156 -14.28 11.64 4.19
C ALA A 156 -15.06 11.80 5.50
N GLY A 157 -15.63 12.98 5.73
CA GLY A 157 -16.44 13.26 6.93
C GLY A 157 -15.73 12.85 8.23
N ASN A 158 -16.51 12.41 9.22
CA ASN A 158 -16.00 11.94 10.51
C ASN A 158 -15.96 10.39 10.62
N THR A 159 -16.27 9.69 9.55
CA THR A 159 -16.45 8.22 9.56
C THR A 159 -15.45 7.45 8.69
N LYS A 160 -14.58 8.16 7.95
CA LYS A 160 -13.60 7.58 7.03
C LYS A 160 -12.19 7.69 7.57
#